data_485fb1fd910f0b9562d522abb7080a79
#
_entry.id   485fb1fd910f0b9562d522abb7080a79
#
_cell.length_a   1.000
_cell.length_b   1.000
_cell.length_c   1.000
_cell.angle_alpha   90.00
_cell.angle_beta   90.00
_cell.angle_gamma   90.00
#
_symmetry.space_group_name_H-M   'P 1'
#
loop_
_entity.id
_entity.type
_entity.pdbx_description
1 polymer ?
#
loop_
_entity_poly.entity_id
_entity_poly.type
_entity_poly.pdbx_seq_one_letter_code
_entity_poly.pdbx_strand_id
1 'polypeptide(L)'
;MKRGNTMKKTLCCLMFMLTTSAFVANCGEQIILRKEFVGRSMLNTKITDGWMLQRFWGGELSRDQGTLKLKATLERGSVWGRIMCPLRNGNLSGAKIKLEYKVKGSGKIKFGAIRYREGQKAPATSDYLWSELMDLTPEYKVYTHNLDFANLQLRAVNFIFEIKGEGEAVIDSMVVKAIGDTQLVITPLDPIMVKDTEVLPDVKFQTNRPGKTFFYYNSVPEKIQPVIAGTAVADTQGVVTVPGKALLQDQVVQKVFLTLSGNAMFYQPVAGGCGHCEMVMDKNKTVGSVVITKIPAKEYDSSLAAARNLKFKSVKTILVLADSIWDLDRGTNAADRMNFFLQKAHGKNIRVINYAVHGDRIDRMTDRFTDNLAKVEHGKLRYKALKNEKPDLIMIMLGHNDTAANSRDNFAKPTITPSVQLARYNELLAALRAKYPQSKIVLLSPLSVNYENIIKRCEAQRKAGAKLIFRYGDADKVGAFRQTLQKIASDNKLPYLDMYTPTDKLTDKATYFRVDSVHLSPRGFGLLAEAVMQELAKCNDL
;
A
#
# COMPACT_ATOMS: atom_id res chain seq x y z
N MET A 1 16.65 -57.89 22.46
CA MET A 1 17.42 -56.73 22.00
C MET A 1 16.49 -55.58 21.67
N LYS A 2 16.24 -54.69 22.61
CA LYS A 2 15.45 -53.45 22.46
C LYS A 2 16.34 -52.32 23.00
N ARG A 3 16.99 -51.59 22.12
CA ARG A 3 17.62 -50.26 22.41
C ARG A 3 17.75 -49.53 21.08
N GLY A 4 16.97 -48.46 20.87
CA GLY A 4 17.14 -47.65 19.67
C GLY A 4 15.99 -46.74 19.33
N ASN A 5 15.26 -46.17 20.30
CA ASN A 5 14.20 -45.22 19.95
C ASN A 5 14.05 -43.99 20.89
N THR A 6 15.07 -43.74 21.73
CA THR A 6 14.99 -42.61 22.68
C THR A 6 15.77 -41.37 22.25
N MET A 7 16.56 -41.48 21.18
CA MET A 7 17.47 -40.40 20.77
C MET A 7 16.87 -39.40 19.70
N LYS A 8 15.78 -39.78 19.04
CA LYS A 8 15.12 -38.92 18.04
C LYS A 8 14.11 -37.94 18.58
N LYS A 9 13.62 -38.14 19.79
CA LYS A 9 12.64 -37.19 20.40
C LYS A 9 13.29 -36.02 21.12
N THR A 10 14.54 -36.15 21.56
CA THR A 10 15.26 -35.09 22.27
C THR A 10 15.83 -34.04 21.30
N LEU A 11 16.09 -34.41 20.05
CA LEU A 11 16.63 -33.47 19.05
C LEU A 11 15.57 -32.52 18.48
N CYS A 12 14.29 -32.93 18.46
CA CYS A 12 13.20 -32.05 18.00
C CYS A 12 12.83 -30.98 19.02
N CYS A 13 12.97 -31.24 20.31
CA CYS A 13 12.70 -30.23 21.35
C CYS A 13 13.83 -29.20 21.48
N LEU A 14 15.09 -29.57 21.19
CA LEU A 14 16.20 -28.61 21.20
C LEU A 14 16.19 -27.65 19.99
N MET A 15 15.67 -28.08 18.84
CA MET A 15 15.54 -27.19 17.68
C MET A 15 14.42 -26.18 17.80
N PHE A 16 13.40 -26.44 18.64
CA PHE A 16 12.31 -25.50 18.87
C PHE A 16 12.63 -24.45 19.94
N MET A 17 13.60 -24.72 20.82
CA MET A 17 14.06 -23.74 21.83
C MET A 17 15.14 -22.78 21.30
N LEU A 18 15.82 -23.11 20.20
CA LEU A 18 16.84 -22.25 19.60
C LEU A 18 16.28 -21.19 18.66
N THR A 19 15.02 -21.31 18.24
CA THR A 19 14.37 -20.30 17.38
C THR A 19 13.63 -19.21 18.14
N THR A 20 13.43 -19.36 19.45
CA THR A 20 12.78 -18.34 20.29
C THR A 20 13.74 -17.39 20.99
N SER A 21 15.04 -17.70 21.04
CA SER A 21 16.05 -16.84 21.67
C SER A 21 16.75 -15.84 20.74
N ALA A 22 16.49 -15.89 19.42
CA ALA A 22 17.04 -14.92 18.47
C ALA A 22 16.23 -13.63 18.31
N PHE A 23 15.17 -13.44 19.10
CA PHE A 23 14.34 -12.24 19.05
C PHE A 23 14.64 -11.19 20.14
N VAL A 24 15.66 -11.41 20.96
CA VAL A 24 16.01 -10.51 22.06
C VAL A 24 17.42 -9.97 21.85
N ALA A 25 17.71 -9.27 20.80
CA ALA A 25 18.80 -8.30 20.75
C ALA A 25 18.86 -7.63 19.38
N ASN A 26 18.02 -6.68 19.17
CA ASN A 26 18.35 -5.57 18.30
C ASN A 26 17.64 -4.32 18.82
N CYS A 27 18.23 -3.67 19.81
CA CYS A 27 17.98 -2.28 20.17
C CYS A 27 18.40 -1.39 18.99
N GLY A 28 17.80 -1.61 17.82
CA GLY A 28 18.10 -0.92 16.59
C GLY A 28 17.18 0.28 16.38
N GLU A 29 17.63 1.22 15.61
CA GLU A 29 16.80 2.30 15.09
C GLU A 29 15.72 1.73 14.17
N GLN A 30 14.46 2.06 14.44
CA GLN A 30 13.35 1.68 13.57
C GLN A 30 12.85 2.88 12.77
N ILE A 31 12.82 2.74 11.45
CA ILE A 31 12.22 3.74 10.58
C ILE A 31 10.69 3.69 10.75
N ILE A 32 10.10 4.76 11.30
CA ILE A 32 8.65 4.92 11.46
C ILE A 32 8.03 5.81 10.39
N LEU A 33 8.84 6.65 9.76
CA LEU A 33 8.45 7.47 8.63
C LEU A 33 9.66 7.72 7.74
N ARG A 34 9.50 7.49 6.43
CA ARG A 34 10.44 7.97 5.41
C ARG A 34 9.66 8.82 4.43
N LYS A 35 10.12 10.02 4.17
CA LYS A 35 9.57 10.91 3.17
C LYS A 35 10.61 11.16 2.10
N GLU A 36 10.32 10.68 0.90
CA GLU A 36 11.04 11.03 -0.32
C GLU A 36 10.10 11.91 -1.13
N PHE A 37 10.56 13.05 -1.58
CA PHE A 37 9.74 14.04 -2.28
C PHE A 37 9.59 13.72 -3.77
N VAL A 38 9.42 12.43 -4.08
CA VAL A 38 9.28 11.90 -5.44
C VAL A 38 7.81 11.62 -5.76
N GLY A 39 7.31 12.15 -6.87
CA GLY A 39 5.96 11.98 -7.40
C GLY A 39 5.30 13.30 -7.81
N ARG A 40 4.32 13.28 -8.68
CA ARG A 40 3.57 14.48 -9.07
C ARG A 40 2.49 14.76 -8.03
N SER A 41 2.56 15.90 -7.34
CA SER A 41 1.41 16.42 -6.60
C SER A 41 0.36 16.89 -7.60
N MET A 42 -0.83 16.31 -7.55
CA MET A 42 -2.01 16.81 -8.29
C MET A 42 -2.80 17.84 -7.46
N LEU A 43 -2.28 18.23 -6.32
CA LEU A 43 -2.95 19.16 -5.43
C LEU A 43 -2.49 20.59 -5.65
N ASN A 44 -3.50 21.45 -5.66
CA ASN A 44 -3.48 22.88 -5.66
C ASN A 44 -2.22 23.49 -4.98
N THR A 45 -1.66 24.47 -5.58
CA THR A 45 -0.42 25.25 -5.39
C THR A 45 0.05 25.62 -3.97
N LYS A 46 -0.62 25.15 -2.91
CA LYS A 46 -0.33 25.48 -1.50
C LYS A 46 0.16 24.31 -0.67
N ILE A 47 0.11 23.09 -1.17
CA ILE A 47 0.47 21.89 -0.41
C ILE A 47 1.35 21.01 -1.30
N THR A 48 2.59 20.82 -0.89
CA THR A 48 3.56 19.95 -1.55
C THR A 48 3.78 18.73 -0.67
N ASP A 49 3.19 17.59 -1.03
CA ASP A 49 3.32 16.31 -0.30
C ASP A 49 2.98 16.36 1.20
N GLY A 50 1.97 17.14 1.56
CA GLY A 50 1.59 17.38 2.95
C GLY A 50 2.41 18.46 3.65
N TRP A 51 3.40 19.06 2.96
CA TRP A 51 4.09 20.23 3.46
C TRP A 51 3.28 21.48 3.17
N MET A 52 3.21 22.36 4.16
CA MET A 52 2.50 23.65 4.07
C MET A 52 3.46 24.77 4.41
N LEU A 53 3.47 25.80 3.57
CA LEU A 53 4.06 27.07 3.95
C LEU A 53 3.14 27.79 4.93
N GLN A 54 3.67 28.26 6.05
CA GLN A 54 2.86 29.01 6.99
C GLN A 54 2.67 30.45 6.47
N ARG A 55 1.44 30.88 6.28
CA ARG A 55 1.04 32.10 5.54
C ARG A 55 1.59 33.43 6.06
N PHE A 56 2.16 33.47 7.26
CA PHE A 56 2.59 34.72 7.92
C PHE A 56 4.07 35.04 7.73
N TRP A 57 4.82 34.21 6.99
CA TRP A 57 6.26 34.31 6.86
C TRP A 57 6.60 34.35 5.36
N GLY A 58 7.31 35.37 4.94
CA GLY A 58 7.72 35.53 3.54
C GLY A 58 8.58 34.36 3.07
N GLY A 59 8.28 33.81 1.90
CA GLY A 59 9.06 32.75 1.29
C GLY A 59 8.28 31.90 0.30
N GLU A 60 8.98 31.05 -0.39
CA GLU A 60 8.44 30.16 -1.40
C GLU A 60 8.68 28.71 -1.01
N LEU A 61 7.67 27.87 -1.20
CA LEU A 61 7.77 26.43 -1.10
C LEU A 61 7.46 25.87 -2.48
N SER A 62 8.41 25.18 -3.05
CA SER A 62 8.27 24.56 -4.36
C SER A 62 8.82 23.14 -4.34
N ARG A 63 8.66 22.48 -5.44
CA ARG A 63 9.14 21.13 -5.66
C ARG A 63 9.92 21.11 -6.97
N ASP A 64 11.10 20.53 -6.91
CA ASP A 64 11.96 20.37 -8.07
C ASP A 64 12.54 18.96 -8.09
N GLN A 65 12.35 18.25 -9.20
CA GLN A 65 12.92 16.93 -9.48
C GLN A 65 12.91 15.94 -8.29
N GLY A 66 11.82 15.92 -7.51
CA GLY A 66 11.70 15.02 -6.39
C GLY A 66 12.25 15.53 -5.07
N THR A 67 12.70 16.77 -5.01
CA THR A 67 13.14 17.45 -3.80
C THR A 67 12.14 18.52 -3.36
N LEU A 68 12.08 18.82 -2.09
CA LEU A 68 11.35 19.93 -1.54
C LEU A 68 12.29 21.14 -1.47
N LYS A 69 11.93 22.21 -2.15
CA LYS A 69 12.71 23.45 -2.16
C LYS A 69 12.00 24.52 -1.37
N LEU A 70 12.71 25.10 -0.44
CA LEU A 70 12.26 26.18 0.41
C LEU A 70 13.20 27.39 0.24
N LYS A 71 12.64 28.55 -0.08
CA LYS A 71 13.38 29.78 -0.22
C LYS A 71 12.84 30.83 0.74
N ALA A 72 13.71 31.40 1.56
CA ALA A 72 13.42 32.53 2.44
C ALA A 72 13.85 33.83 1.82
N THR A 73 13.00 34.87 1.92
CA THR A 73 13.29 36.24 1.48
C THR A 73 13.47 37.15 2.69
N LEU A 74 14.27 38.20 2.55
CA LEU A 74 14.74 39.07 3.64
C LEU A 74 13.65 39.77 4.47
N GLU A 75 12.43 39.91 3.96
CA GLU A 75 11.46 40.84 4.57
C GLU A 75 10.99 40.48 5.97
N ARG A 76 11.11 39.24 6.43
CA ARG A 76 10.70 38.84 7.80
C ARG A 76 11.54 37.76 8.49
N GLY A 77 12.69 37.44 7.97
CA GLY A 77 13.71 36.71 8.75
C GLY A 77 13.50 35.24 9.01
N SER A 78 12.38 34.63 8.63
CA SER A 78 12.26 33.18 8.69
C SER A 78 11.10 32.63 7.86
N VAL A 79 11.33 31.46 7.29
CA VAL A 79 10.33 30.67 6.55
C VAL A 79 10.16 29.33 7.21
N TRP A 80 8.91 29.00 7.48
CA TRP A 80 8.55 27.71 8.10
C TRP A 80 7.94 26.78 7.09
N GLY A 81 8.57 25.64 6.90
CA GLY A 81 7.93 24.49 6.30
C GLY A 81 7.33 23.60 7.39
N ARG A 82 6.12 23.15 7.18
CA ARG A 82 5.40 22.28 8.10
C ARG A 82 4.83 21.09 7.36
N ILE A 83 5.12 19.89 7.81
CA ILE A 83 4.37 18.70 7.40
C ILE A 83 3.39 18.32 8.50
N MET A 84 2.14 18.21 8.14
CA MET A 84 1.16 17.57 9.01
C MET A 84 1.39 16.06 8.92
N CYS A 85 2.09 15.54 9.92
CA CYS A 85 2.35 14.12 9.98
C CYS A 85 1.08 13.38 10.38
N PRO A 86 0.64 12.39 9.60
CA PRO A 86 -0.46 11.52 9.99
C PRO A 86 -0.08 10.48 11.05
N LEU A 87 1.06 10.60 11.71
CA LEU A 87 1.34 9.85 12.93
C LEU A 87 0.40 10.32 14.05
N ARG A 88 -0.90 10.18 13.81
CA ARG A 88 -1.99 10.58 14.72
C ARG A 88 -2.42 9.46 15.63
N ASN A 89 -1.59 8.53 15.95
CA ASN A 89 -2.05 7.31 16.62
C ASN A 89 -1.36 7.03 17.93
N GLY A 90 -0.92 8.05 18.66
CA GLY A 90 -0.35 7.89 20.00
C GLY A 90 0.89 6.98 20.10
N ASN A 91 1.32 6.37 19.00
CA ASN A 91 2.45 5.43 19.00
C ASN A 91 3.79 6.10 19.22
N LEU A 92 3.83 7.43 19.19
CA LEU A 92 4.99 8.22 19.57
C LEU A 92 4.98 8.60 21.06
N SER A 93 3.89 8.33 21.78
CA SER A 93 3.83 8.55 23.22
C SER A 93 4.89 7.70 23.91
N GLY A 94 5.77 8.34 24.66
CA GLY A 94 6.87 7.67 25.34
C GLY A 94 8.05 7.26 24.45
N ALA A 95 8.07 7.63 23.19
CA ALA A 95 9.15 7.26 22.27
C ALA A 95 10.29 8.27 22.28
N LYS A 96 11.52 7.77 22.09
CA LYS A 96 12.65 8.59 21.66
C LYS A 96 12.73 8.54 20.14
N ILE A 97 12.81 9.70 19.51
CA ILE A 97 12.73 9.85 18.06
C ILE A 97 14.01 10.48 17.54
N LYS A 98 14.54 9.92 16.47
CA LYS A 98 15.63 10.50 15.69
C LYS A 98 15.07 10.97 14.35
N LEU A 99 15.17 12.26 14.09
CA LEU A 99 14.86 12.86 12.79
C LEU A 99 16.16 12.96 11.99
N GLU A 100 16.12 12.51 10.76
CA GLU A 100 17.22 12.68 9.81
C GLU A 100 16.69 13.42 8.58
N TYR A 101 17.34 14.52 8.22
CA TYR A 101 17.05 15.30 7.03
C TYR A 101 18.28 15.32 6.13
N LYS A 102 18.14 14.88 4.88
CA LYS A 102 19.16 15.04 3.87
C LYS A 102 18.87 16.32 3.10
N VAL A 103 19.68 17.35 3.34
CA VAL A 103 19.43 18.71 2.84
C VAL A 103 20.72 19.37 2.40
N LYS A 104 20.62 20.25 1.40
CA LYS A 104 21.66 21.18 0.96
C LYS A 104 21.07 22.58 0.80
N GLY A 105 21.92 23.58 0.68
CA GLY A 105 21.48 24.95 0.41
C GLY A 105 22.40 26.02 0.93
N SER A 106 21.82 27.19 1.23
CA SER A 106 22.50 28.34 1.78
C SER A 106 21.70 28.92 2.95
N GLY A 107 22.38 29.61 3.86
CA GLY A 107 21.75 30.16 5.06
C GLY A 107 21.71 29.20 6.22
N LYS A 108 20.82 29.45 7.19
CA LYS A 108 20.72 28.67 8.42
C LYS A 108 19.36 28.01 8.54
N ILE A 109 19.35 26.74 8.95
CA ILE A 109 18.14 25.94 9.13
C ILE A 109 18.09 25.32 10.53
N LYS A 110 16.88 25.14 11.05
CA LYS A 110 16.62 24.27 12.20
C LYS A 110 15.45 23.36 11.87
N PHE A 111 15.49 22.19 12.45
CA PHE A 111 14.45 21.17 12.33
C PHE A 111 13.78 20.95 13.67
N GLY A 112 12.54 20.46 13.65
CA GLY A 112 11.84 20.23 14.89
C GLY A 112 10.54 19.48 14.74
N ALA A 113 9.78 19.48 15.83
CA ALA A 113 8.44 18.91 15.88
C ALA A 113 7.51 19.77 16.72
N ILE A 114 6.24 19.81 16.35
CA ILE A 114 5.16 20.35 17.17
C ILE A 114 4.39 19.16 17.74
N ARG A 115 4.33 19.08 19.07
CA ARG A 115 3.57 18.06 19.79
C ARG A 115 2.13 18.54 19.99
N TYR A 116 1.18 17.69 19.72
CA TYR A 116 -0.23 17.91 20.05
C TYR A 116 -0.60 16.92 21.16
N ARG A 117 -0.69 17.40 22.39
CA ARG A 117 -1.05 16.57 23.53
C ARG A 117 -2.55 16.30 23.56
N GLU A 118 -2.91 15.17 24.16
CA GLU A 118 -4.32 14.87 24.42
C GLU A 118 -4.96 15.92 25.32
N GLY A 119 -6.23 16.24 25.07
CA GLY A 119 -6.99 17.22 25.85
C GLY A 119 -6.68 18.68 25.52
N GLN A 120 -5.63 18.99 24.77
CA GLN A 120 -5.30 20.37 24.41
C GLN A 120 -5.94 20.78 23.05
N LYS A 121 -6.54 21.97 22.98
CA LYS A 121 -7.07 22.53 21.73
C LYS A 121 -5.95 22.95 20.76
N ALA A 122 -4.87 23.51 21.30
CA ALA A 122 -3.72 23.99 20.53
C ALA A 122 -2.41 23.67 21.28
N PRO A 123 -1.27 23.52 20.57
CA PRO A 123 0.03 23.32 21.20
C PRO A 123 0.46 24.60 21.94
N ALA A 124 1.04 24.42 23.12
CA ALA A 124 1.71 25.48 23.86
C ALA A 124 3.10 25.74 23.27
N THR A 125 3.76 26.85 23.66
CA THR A 125 5.13 27.16 23.20
C THR A 125 6.12 26.04 23.54
N SER A 126 5.96 25.39 24.70
CA SER A 126 6.79 24.26 25.14
C SER A 126 6.58 22.99 24.31
N ASP A 127 5.57 22.97 23.44
CA ASP A 127 5.32 21.84 22.54
C ASP A 127 6.06 21.96 21.21
N TYR A 128 6.74 23.07 20.97
CA TYR A 128 7.61 23.28 19.82
C TYR A 128 9.03 22.84 20.18
N LEU A 129 9.44 21.72 19.69
CA LEU A 129 10.77 21.16 19.91
C LEU A 129 11.64 21.50 18.70
N TRP A 130 12.67 22.28 18.90
CA TRP A 130 13.58 22.70 17.85
C TRP A 130 14.99 22.15 18.08
N SER A 131 15.67 21.82 16.99
CA SER A 131 17.12 21.64 16.98
C SER A 131 17.83 22.98 17.18
N GLU A 132 19.12 22.93 17.43
CA GLU A 132 19.97 24.07 17.23
C GLU A 132 19.92 24.58 15.78
N LEU A 133 20.27 25.84 15.59
CA LEU A 133 20.37 26.46 14.28
C LEU A 133 21.67 26.01 13.63
N MET A 134 21.57 25.41 12.43
CA MET A 134 22.69 24.80 11.70
C MET A 134 22.91 25.49 10.37
N ASP A 135 24.17 25.63 9.97
CA ASP A 135 24.53 26.17 8.66
C ASP A 135 24.26 25.11 7.57
N LEU A 136 23.61 25.54 6.51
CA LEU A 136 23.45 24.74 5.29
C LEU A 136 24.74 24.75 4.47
N THR A 137 24.98 23.66 3.78
CA THR A 137 26.11 23.48 2.85
C THR A 137 25.61 23.35 1.42
N PRO A 138 26.40 23.77 0.40
CA PRO A 138 26.03 23.59 -1.01
C PRO A 138 25.83 22.11 -1.39
N GLU A 139 26.50 21.21 -0.68
CA GLU A 139 26.39 19.77 -0.87
C GLU A 139 25.38 19.15 0.07
N TYR A 140 24.76 18.03 -0.34
CA TYR A 140 23.83 17.28 0.51
C TYR A 140 24.53 16.74 1.75
N LYS A 141 24.00 17.14 2.91
CA LYS A 141 24.42 16.64 4.22
C LYS A 141 23.21 16.08 4.96
N VAL A 142 23.44 15.06 5.79
CA VAL A 142 22.42 14.52 6.69
C VAL A 142 22.53 15.24 8.04
N TYR A 143 21.46 15.93 8.40
CA TYR A 143 21.31 16.56 9.72
C TYR A 143 20.43 15.69 10.58
N THR A 144 20.79 15.54 11.84
CA THR A 144 20.08 14.69 12.79
C THR A 144 19.58 15.52 13.97
N HIS A 145 18.37 15.24 14.40
CA HIS A 145 17.79 15.83 15.61
C HIS A 145 17.07 14.76 16.43
N ASN A 146 17.42 14.65 17.70
CA ASN A 146 16.81 13.70 18.62
C ASN A 146 15.71 14.40 19.43
N LEU A 147 14.56 13.74 19.51
CA LEU A 147 13.39 14.19 20.26
C LEU A 147 13.03 13.13 21.31
N ASP A 148 12.70 13.57 22.50
CA ASP A 148 12.22 12.71 23.58
C ASP A 148 10.75 13.02 23.85
N PHE A 149 9.90 12.02 23.65
CA PHE A 149 8.48 12.08 23.96
C PHE A 149 8.11 11.22 25.17
N ALA A 150 9.12 10.90 26.01
CA ALA A 150 8.89 10.14 27.24
C ALA A 150 7.80 10.80 28.09
N ASN A 151 6.93 9.97 28.65
CA ASN A 151 5.84 10.37 29.55
C ASN A 151 4.79 11.33 28.96
N LEU A 152 4.70 11.45 27.64
CA LEU A 152 3.71 12.30 26.98
C LEU A 152 2.62 11.47 26.30
N GLN A 153 1.37 11.87 26.51
CA GLN A 153 0.21 11.39 25.74
C GLN A 153 0.00 12.32 24.55
N LEU A 154 0.31 11.83 23.35
CA LEU A 154 0.28 12.61 22.13
C LEU A 154 -0.85 12.15 21.18
N ARG A 155 -1.69 13.09 20.74
CA ARG A 155 -2.67 12.83 19.68
C ARG A 155 -2.11 13.01 18.27
N ALA A 156 -1.08 13.87 18.11
CA ALA A 156 -0.41 14.10 16.83
C ALA A 156 0.97 14.71 17.03
N VAL A 157 1.82 14.55 16.03
CA VAL A 157 3.09 15.26 15.89
C VAL A 157 3.16 15.82 14.48
N ASN A 158 3.54 17.10 14.37
CA ASN A 158 3.91 17.69 13.09
C ASN A 158 5.42 17.89 13.07
N PHE A 159 6.07 17.44 12.03
CA PHE A 159 7.48 17.78 11.81
C PHE A 159 7.56 19.11 11.09
N ILE A 160 8.52 19.92 11.51
CA ILE A 160 8.68 21.30 11.06
C ILE A 160 10.14 21.60 10.78
N PHE A 161 10.38 22.55 9.91
CA PHE A 161 11.69 23.15 9.72
C PHE A 161 11.54 24.65 9.45
N GLU A 162 12.59 25.38 9.76
CA GLU A 162 12.63 26.83 9.63
C GLU A 162 13.97 27.24 9.05
N ILE A 163 13.95 28.00 7.94
CA ILE A 163 15.11 28.76 7.49
C ILE A 163 15.07 30.12 8.16
N LYS A 164 16.15 30.51 8.81
CA LYS A 164 16.26 31.79 9.50
C LYS A 164 17.15 32.73 8.69
N GLY A 165 16.59 33.90 8.37
CA GLY A 165 17.24 34.87 7.49
C GLY A 165 17.03 34.52 6.01
N GLU A 166 17.86 35.13 5.17
CA GLU A 166 17.88 34.82 3.74
C GLU A 166 18.55 33.48 3.49
N GLY A 167 17.95 32.66 2.63
CA GLY A 167 18.54 31.38 2.29
C GLY A 167 17.62 30.48 1.50
N GLU A 168 18.18 29.38 1.06
CA GLU A 168 17.49 28.35 0.30
C GLU A 168 17.86 26.97 0.84
N ALA A 169 16.87 26.13 1.08
CA ALA A 169 17.06 24.73 1.43
C ALA A 169 16.43 23.83 0.38
N VAL A 170 17.19 22.84 -0.08
CA VAL A 170 16.71 21.76 -0.95
C VAL A 170 16.76 20.47 -0.13
N ILE A 171 15.60 19.97 0.26
CA ILE A 171 15.45 18.77 1.08
C ILE A 171 15.18 17.58 0.18
N ASP A 172 16.10 16.61 0.17
CA ASP A 172 16.02 15.37 -0.60
C ASP A 172 15.11 14.35 0.10
N SER A 173 15.30 14.19 1.41
CA SER A 173 14.53 13.21 2.18
C SER A 173 14.45 13.58 3.65
N MET A 174 13.42 13.05 4.31
CA MET A 174 13.25 13.05 5.76
C MET A 174 12.98 11.63 6.24
N VAL A 175 13.69 11.20 7.25
CA VAL A 175 13.49 9.90 7.91
C VAL A 175 13.23 10.13 9.40
N VAL A 176 12.18 9.52 9.91
CA VAL A 176 11.84 9.49 11.33
C VAL A 176 12.06 8.08 11.85
N LYS A 177 12.91 7.95 12.86
CA LYS A 177 13.25 6.67 13.48
C LYS A 177 12.84 6.68 14.94
N ALA A 178 12.24 5.59 15.44
CA ALA A 178 12.11 5.34 16.87
C ALA A 178 13.38 4.67 17.40
N ILE A 179 13.83 5.07 18.58
CA ILE A 179 15.07 4.58 19.19
C ILE A 179 14.75 3.87 20.50
N GLY A 180 15.36 2.70 20.71
CA GLY A 180 15.41 2.01 22.00
C GLY A 180 14.20 1.12 22.30
N ASP A 181 14.08 0.70 23.56
CA ASP A 181 13.09 -0.29 24.07
C ASP A 181 11.64 0.20 24.03
N THR A 182 11.40 1.45 23.65
CA THR A 182 10.06 2.04 23.55
C THR A 182 9.34 1.68 22.26
N GLN A 183 10.01 0.97 21.35
CA GLN A 183 9.45 0.60 20.08
C GLN A 183 8.34 -0.45 20.24
N LEU A 184 7.10 -0.06 19.90
CA LEU A 184 6.01 -1.01 19.78
C LEU A 184 6.18 -1.83 18.50
N VAL A 185 6.15 -3.15 18.63
CA VAL A 185 6.05 -4.09 17.50
C VAL A 185 4.73 -4.80 17.59
N ILE A 186 3.95 -4.76 16.51
CA ILE A 186 2.75 -5.58 16.33
C ILE A 186 2.94 -6.36 15.03
N THR A 187 2.91 -7.68 15.14
CA THR A 187 3.08 -8.55 13.95
C THR A 187 1.91 -8.35 12.99
N PRO A 188 2.18 -8.13 11.70
CA PRO A 188 1.14 -8.05 10.70
C PRO A 188 0.30 -9.33 10.65
N LEU A 189 -0.98 -9.18 10.40
CA LEU A 189 -1.89 -10.29 10.17
C LEU A 189 -2.29 -10.34 8.70
N ASP A 190 -2.40 -11.56 8.19
CA ASP A 190 -3.05 -11.79 6.91
C ASP A 190 -4.54 -11.42 6.98
N PRO A 191 -5.14 -10.99 5.88
CA PRO A 191 -6.58 -10.73 5.81
C PRO A 191 -7.39 -11.97 6.22
N ILE A 192 -8.47 -11.75 6.96
CA ILE A 192 -9.38 -12.78 7.44
C ILE A 192 -10.63 -12.78 6.56
N MET A 193 -10.99 -13.93 6.03
CA MET A 193 -12.20 -14.12 5.25
C MET A 193 -13.06 -15.19 5.87
N VAL A 194 -14.35 -14.86 6.07
CA VAL A 194 -15.33 -15.75 6.69
C VAL A 194 -16.59 -15.80 5.85
N LYS A 195 -17.38 -16.86 6.02
CA LYS A 195 -18.72 -16.88 5.43
C LYS A 195 -19.61 -15.86 6.11
N ASP A 196 -20.49 -15.25 5.34
CA ASP A 196 -21.45 -14.25 5.87
C ASP A 196 -22.39 -14.84 6.94
N THR A 197 -22.59 -16.16 6.93
CA THR A 197 -23.37 -16.92 7.91
C THR A 197 -22.59 -17.25 9.18
N GLU A 198 -21.28 -17.02 9.21
CA GLU A 198 -20.42 -17.33 10.35
C GLU A 198 -20.28 -16.11 11.29
N VAL A 199 -20.16 -16.38 12.60
CA VAL A 199 -19.76 -15.37 13.57
C VAL A 199 -18.29 -15.03 13.34
N LEU A 200 -17.95 -13.76 13.47
CA LEU A 200 -16.56 -13.33 13.29
C LEU A 200 -15.65 -13.97 14.35
N PRO A 201 -14.49 -14.51 13.92
CA PRO A 201 -13.55 -15.12 14.86
C PRO A 201 -12.85 -14.07 15.71
N ASP A 202 -12.31 -14.51 16.84
CA ASP A 202 -11.38 -13.71 17.60
C ASP A 202 -10.14 -13.37 16.77
N VAL A 203 -9.70 -12.11 16.85
CA VAL A 203 -8.50 -11.63 16.18
C VAL A 203 -7.35 -11.56 17.17
N LYS A 204 -6.27 -12.27 16.91
CA LYS A 204 -5.11 -12.36 17.79
C LYS A 204 -3.92 -11.60 17.19
N PHE A 205 -3.55 -10.49 17.81
CA PHE A 205 -2.35 -9.73 17.44
C PHE A 205 -1.19 -10.12 18.34
N GLN A 206 -0.03 -10.38 17.76
CA GLN A 206 1.21 -10.57 18.50
C GLN A 206 1.92 -9.24 18.69
N THR A 207 2.31 -8.91 19.91
CA THR A 207 3.02 -7.68 20.26
C THR A 207 4.22 -7.96 21.16
N ASN A 208 5.14 -7.02 21.25
CA ASN A 208 6.27 -7.05 22.18
C ASN A 208 5.96 -6.32 23.50
N ARG A 209 4.69 -6.18 23.88
CA ARG A 209 4.25 -5.46 25.09
C ARG A 209 3.30 -6.32 25.96
N PRO A 210 3.80 -7.41 26.57
CA PRO A 210 2.97 -8.21 27.48
C PRO A 210 2.46 -7.37 28.64
N GLY A 211 1.25 -7.67 29.11
CA GLY A 211 0.58 -7.00 30.22
C GLY A 211 0.10 -5.57 29.94
N LYS A 212 0.32 -5.03 28.73
CA LYS A 212 -0.18 -3.69 28.38
C LYS A 212 -1.58 -3.74 27.82
N THR A 213 -2.38 -2.72 28.16
CA THR A 213 -3.71 -2.52 27.59
C THR A 213 -3.58 -1.88 26.21
N PHE A 214 -4.25 -2.48 25.24
CA PHE A 214 -4.41 -1.99 23.89
C PHE A 214 -5.84 -1.56 23.65
N PHE A 215 -6.00 -0.56 22.78
CA PHE A 215 -7.28 -0.14 22.26
C PHE A 215 -7.47 -0.73 20.86
N TYR A 216 -8.65 -1.24 20.56
CA TYR A 216 -8.98 -1.68 19.22
C TYR A 216 -10.15 -0.87 18.67
N TYR A 217 -10.09 -0.64 17.37
CA TYR A 217 -11.00 0.23 16.63
C TYR A 217 -11.51 -0.51 15.40
N ASN A 218 -12.77 -0.35 15.10
CA ASN A 218 -13.38 -0.85 13.89
C ASN A 218 -13.58 0.30 12.89
N SER A 219 -13.16 0.10 11.67
CA SER A 219 -13.36 1.01 10.55
C SER A 219 -14.04 0.29 9.40
N VAL A 220 -14.99 0.97 8.77
CA VAL A 220 -15.64 0.51 7.54
C VAL A 220 -15.27 1.44 6.39
N PRO A 221 -15.23 0.96 5.14
CA PRO A 221 -14.75 1.74 4.00
C PRO A 221 -15.45 3.08 3.80
N GLU A 222 -16.73 3.17 4.18
CA GLU A 222 -17.58 4.34 3.95
C GLU A 222 -17.52 5.37 5.09
N LYS A 223 -16.93 5.03 6.23
CA LYS A 223 -16.83 5.93 7.39
C LYS A 223 -15.42 6.50 7.51
N ILE A 224 -15.35 7.82 7.58
CA ILE A 224 -14.09 8.58 7.63
C ILE A 224 -13.32 8.32 8.93
N GLN A 225 -13.98 7.99 10.02
CA GLN A 225 -13.34 7.74 11.31
C GLN A 225 -13.76 6.39 11.90
N PRO A 226 -12.79 5.61 12.37
CA PRO A 226 -13.08 4.39 13.09
C PRO A 226 -13.70 4.72 14.46
N VAL A 227 -14.51 3.81 14.94
CA VAL A 227 -15.12 3.87 16.26
C VAL A 227 -14.28 3.02 17.22
N ILE A 228 -14.01 3.52 18.42
CA ILE A 228 -13.43 2.69 19.47
C ILE A 228 -14.40 1.53 19.74
N ALA A 229 -13.92 0.31 19.58
CA ALA A 229 -14.71 -0.88 19.83
C ALA A 229 -14.45 -1.45 21.23
N GLY A 230 -13.27 -1.17 21.81
CA GLY A 230 -12.96 -1.58 23.17
C GLY A 230 -11.47 -1.63 23.49
N THR A 231 -11.17 -2.32 24.58
CA THR A 231 -9.80 -2.55 25.03
C THR A 231 -9.54 -4.04 25.25
N ALA A 232 -8.28 -4.42 25.10
CA ALA A 232 -7.81 -5.78 25.43
C ALA A 232 -6.41 -5.71 26.03
N VAL A 233 -6.11 -6.59 26.96
CA VAL A 233 -4.79 -6.67 27.59
C VAL A 233 -3.97 -7.74 26.88
N ALA A 234 -2.72 -7.42 26.55
CA ALA A 234 -1.79 -8.42 26.05
C ALA A 234 -1.48 -9.45 27.17
N ASP A 235 -1.57 -10.72 26.85
CA ASP A 235 -1.20 -11.78 27.78
C ASP A 235 0.32 -11.80 28.07
N THR A 236 0.77 -12.77 28.85
CA THR A 236 2.19 -12.93 29.21
C THR A 236 3.11 -13.22 28.04
N GLN A 237 2.55 -13.70 26.91
CA GLN A 237 3.26 -13.94 25.66
C GLN A 237 3.17 -12.75 24.70
N GLY A 238 2.47 -11.68 25.07
CA GLY A 238 2.26 -10.50 24.25
C GLY A 238 1.14 -10.66 23.21
N VAL A 239 0.23 -11.63 23.37
CA VAL A 239 -0.91 -11.80 22.48
C VAL A 239 -2.07 -10.94 22.97
N VAL A 240 -2.57 -10.08 22.09
CA VAL A 240 -3.80 -9.29 22.29
C VAL A 240 -4.93 -9.94 21.53
N THR A 241 -5.94 -10.41 22.24
CA THR A 241 -7.13 -11.01 21.64
C THR A 241 -8.27 -9.98 21.57
N VAL A 242 -8.67 -9.63 20.36
CA VAL A 242 -9.87 -8.83 20.09
C VAL A 242 -11.04 -9.81 19.90
N PRO A 243 -12.05 -9.80 20.79
CA PRO A 243 -13.15 -10.75 20.68
C PRO A 243 -13.96 -10.55 19.40
N GLY A 244 -14.22 -11.63 18.66
CA GLY A 244 -15.00 -11.58 17.43
C GLY A 244 -16.39 -10.96 17.63
N LYS A 245 -17.04 -11.24 18.79
CA LYS A 245 -18.34 -10.64 19.16
C LYS A 245 -18.32 -9.11 19.32
N ALA A 246 -17.16 -8.52 19.55
CA ALA A 246 -16.99 -7.07 19.66
C ALA A 246 -16.80 -6.39 18.28
N LEU A 247 -16.68 -7.18 17.21
CA LEU A 247 -16.52 -6.68 15.84
C LEU A 247 -17.90 -6.40 15.22
N LEU A 248 -17.90 -5.65 14.13
CA LEU A 248 -19.14 -5.27 13.43
C LEU A 248 -19.69 -6.46 12.63
N GLN A 249 -20.67 -7.16 13.18
CA GLN A 249 -21.20 -8.41 12.62
C GLN A 249 -21.88 -8.24 11.26
N ASP A 250 -22.49 -7.08 10.99
CA ASP A 250 -23.27 -6.84 9.78
C ASP A 250 -22.44 -6.20 8.63
N GLN A 251 -21.16 -5.97 8.86
CA GLN A 251 -20.30 -5.34 7.84
C GLN A 251 -19.69 -6.37 6.91
N VAL A 252 -19.83 -6.14 5.60
CA VAL A 252 -19.19 -6.97 4.56
C VAL A 252 -17.68 -6.87 4.61
N VAL A 253 -17.15 -5.66 4.78
CA VAL A 253 -15.71 -5.39 4.92
C VAL A 253 -15.51 -4.46 6.09
N GLN A 254 -14.63 -4.84 6.99
CA GLN A 254 -14.18 -3.97 8.08
C GLN A 254 -12.67 -4.10 8.28
N LYS A 255 -12.08 -3.06 8.82
CA LYS A 255 -10.68 -3.06 9.23
C LYS A 255 -10.59 -2.87 10.73
N VAL A 256 -9.91 -3.79 11.38
CA VAL A 256 -9.64 -3.73 12.82
C VAL A 256 -8.23 -3.18 13.01
N PHE A 257 -8.10 -2.14 13.82
CA PHE A 257 -6.83 -1.57 14.22
C PHE A 257 -6.55 -1.86 15.68
N LEU A 258 -5.29 -2.09 16.00
CA LEU A 258 -4.81 -2.24 17.36
C LEU A 258 -3.72 -1.20 17.65
N THR A 259 -3.83 -0.50 18.78
CA THR A 259 -2.87 0.55 19.18
C THR A 259 -2.81 0.68 20.70
N LEU A 260 -1.75 1.28 21.22
CA LEU A 260 -1.64 1.62 22.64
C LEU A 260 -2.41 2.89 23.02
N SER A 261 -2.94 3.67 22.07
CA SER A 261 -3.61 4.93 22.35
C SER A 261 -5.12 4.85 22.25
N GLY A 262 -5.83 5.28 23.27
CA GLY A 262 -7.28 5.39 23.31
C GLY A 262 -7.85 6.54 22.44
N ASN A 263 -7.00 7.48 21.98
CA ASN A 263 -7.38 8.63 21.16
C ASN A 263 -6.72 8.60 19.78
N ALA A 264 -6.59 7.40 19.21
CA ALA A 264 -6.04 7.26 17.88
C ALA A 264 -6.90 8.00 16.86
N MET A 265 -6.35 9.03 16.23
CA MET A 265 -6.97 9.67 15.07
C MET A 265 -6.41 9.05 13.81
N PHE A 266 -7.28 8.42 13.03
CA PHE A 266 -6.91 7.82 11.76
C PHE A 266 -7.10 8.85 10.64
N TYR A 267 -6.09 8.99 9.80
CA TYR A 267 -6.20 9.76 8.57
C TYR A 267 -6.59 8.81 7.45
N GLN A 268 -7.78 8.99 6.93
CA GLN A 268 -8.14 8.41 5.64
C GLN A 268 -7.78 9.44 4.58
N PRO A 269 -6.97 9.10 3.56
CA PRO A 269 -6.79 10.00 2.44
C PRO A 269 -8.16 10.27 1.83
N VAL A 270 -8.49 11.54 1.65
CA VAL A 270 -9.77 11.95 1.04
C VAL A 270 -9.84 11.31 -0.33
N ALA A 271 -10.90 10.52 -0.57
CA ALA A 271 -11.15 9.92 -1.86
C ALA A 271 -11.22 11.05 -2.92
N GLY A 272 -10.30 11.02 -3.89
CA GLY A 272 -10.15 12.05 -4.93
C GLY A 272 -8.84 12.83 -4.89
N GLY A 273 -8.11 12.79 -3.80
CA GLY A 273 -6.74 13.27 -3.77
C GLY A 273 -5.81 12.13 -4.19
N CYS A 274 -5.42 12.07 -5.44
CA CYS A 274 -4.27 11.24 -5.86
C CYS A 274 -2.97 11.83 -5.32
N GLY A 275 -2.95 12.15 -4.05
CA GLY A 275 -1.72 12.37 -3.33
C GLY A 275 -1.12 11.01 -3.09
N HIS A 276 -0.32 10.52 -4.02
CA HIS A 276 0.61 9.44 -3.74
C HIS A 276 1.72 9.95 -2.83
N CYS A 277 1.32 10.42 -1.67
CA CYS A 277 2.16 10.31 -0.52
C CYS A 277 2.15 8.82 -0.18
N GLU A 278 2.98 8.04 -0.85
CA GLU A 278 3.45 6.81 -0.24
C GLU A 278 4.22 7.24 1.01
N MET A 279 3.45 7.51 2.05
CA MET A 279 4.02 7.39 3.36
C MET A 279 4.27 5.91 3.50
N VAL A 280 5.50 5.53 3.22
CA VAL A 280 6.04 4.27 3.68
C VAL A 280 6.16 4.42 5.19
N MET A 281 5.02 4.39 5.86
CA MET A 281 4.96 3.84 7.18
C MET A 281 5.49 2.44 6.97
N ASP A 282 6.63 2.16 7.55
CA ASP A 282 7.07 0.77 7.65
C ASP A 282 5.86 0.04 8.23
N LYS A 283 5.18 -0.73 7.40
CA LYS A 283 3.77 -1.16 7.53
C LYS A 283 3.48 -1.88 8.84
N ASN A 284 4.47 -2.12 9.68
CA ASN A 284 4.46 -3.29 10.52
C ASN A 284 4.59 -3.02 12.00
N LYS A 285 4.79 -1.78 12.49
CA LYS A 285 5.37 -1.78 13.82
C LYS A 285 4.76 -0.83 14.84
N THR A 286 3.85 0.06 14.46
CA THR A 286 3.25 1.01 15.40
C THR A 286 1.73 0.91 15.51
N VAL A 287 1.09 0.35 14.50
CA VAL A 287 -0.36 0.03 14.50
C VAL A 287 -0.54 -1.36 13.91
N GLY A 288 -1.10 -2.26 14.68
CA GLY A 288 -1.59 -3.52 14.14
C GLY A 288 -2.86 -3.26 13.33
N SER A 289 -3.02 -3.92 12.21
CA SER A 289 -4.30 -3.90 11.52
C SER A 289 -4.54 -5.20 10.78
N VAL A 290 -5.83 -5.53 10.65
CA VAL A 290 -6.30 -6.64 9.84
C VAL A 290 -7.58 -6.24 9.13
N VAL A 291 -7.73 -6.68 7.90
CA VAL A 291 -8.99 -6.56 7.16
C VAL A 291 -9.77 -7.85 7.32
N ILE A 292 -11.05 -7.75 7.66
CA ILE A 292 -11.97 -8.87 7.76
C ILE A 292 -13.04 -8.69 6.69
N THR A 293 -13.26 -9.73 5.91
CA THR A 293 -14.26 -9.73 4.83
C THR A 293 -15.24 -10.86 5.03
N LYS A 294 -16.54 -10.54 5.09
CA LYS A 294 -17.62 -11.51 5.00
C LYS A 294 -17.92 -11.81 3.54
N ILE A 295 -17.92 -13.06 3.20
CA ILE A 295 -18.16 -13.55 1.84
C ILE A 295 -19.43 -14.39 1.85
N PRO A 296 -20.39 -14.19 0.91
CA PRO A 296 -21.54 -15.05 0.79
C PRO A 296 -21.12 -16.52 0.77
N ALA A 297 -21.80 -17.36 1.56
CA ALA A 297 -21.39 -18.76 1.76
C ALA A 297 -21.16 -19.50 0.45
N LYS A 298 -22.04 -19.28 -0.55
CA LYS A 298 -21.91 -19.89 -1.87
C LYS A 298 -20.62 -19.44 -2.59
N GLU A 299 -20.30 -18.15 -2.56
CA GLU A 299 -19.06 -17.59 -3.17
C GLU A 299 -17.81 -18.10 -2.45
N TYR A 300 -17.88 -18.20 -1.11
CA TYR A 300 -16.78 -18.74 -0.32
C TYR A 300 -16.48 -20.19 -0.67
N ASP A 301 -17.51 -21.04 -0.73
CA ASP A 301 -17.35 -22.46 -1.05
C ASP A 301 -16.89 -22.68 -2.48
N SER A 302 -17.39 -21.88 -3.43
CA SER A 302 -16.95 -21.90 -4.83
C SER A 302 -15.48 -21.49 -4.98
N SER A 303 -15.07 -20.40 -4.35
CA SER A 303 -13.67 -19.96 -4.36
C SER A 303 -12.73 -20.97 -3.71
N LEU A 304 -13.15 -21.60 -2.61
CA LEU A 304 -12.37 -22.67 -1.97
C LEU A 304 -12.27 -23.91 -2.85
N ALA A 305 -13.34 -24.29 -3.55
CA ALA A 305 -13.33 -25.38 -4.52
C ALA A 305 -12.38 -25.07 -5.69
N ALA A 306 -12.44 -23.86 -6.25
CA ALA A 306 -11.52 -23.41 -7.30
C ALA A 306 -10.05 -23.50 -6.84
N ALA A 307 -9.76 -23.06 -5.60
CA ALA A 307 -8.42 -23.16 -5.03
C ALA A 307 -7.96 -24.62 -4.88
N ARG A 308 -8.83 -25.53 -4.42
CA ARG A 308 -8.53 -26.98 -4.27
C ARG A 308 -8.27 -27.68 -5.61
N ASN A 309 -8.88 -27.22 -6.67
CA ASN A 309 -8.70 -27.77 -8.01
C ASN A 309 -7.36 -27.41 -8.64
N LEU A 310 -6.70 -26.36 -8.16
CA LEU A 310 -5.34 -26.01 -8.58
C LEU A 310 -4.36 -27.10 -8.12
N LYS A 311 -3.55 -27.59 -9.05
CA LYS A 311 -2.51 -28.60 -8.78
C LYS A 311 -1.15 -27.98 -9.00
N PHE A 312 -0.56 -27.47 -7.93
CA PHE A 312 0.79 -26.94 -8.00
C PHE A 312 1.82 -28.05 -7.84
N LYS A 313 2.67 -28.24 -8.85
CA LYS A 313 3.82 -29.17 -8.75
C LYS A 313 4.98 -28.55 -7.94
N SER A 314 5.25 -27.27 -8.18
CA SER A 314 6.39 -26.58 -7.57
C SER A 314 6.10 -25.12 -7.19
N VAL A 315 4.95 -24.56 -7.59
CA VAL A 315 4.63 -23.14 -7.35
C VAL A 315 4.32 -22.91 -5.88
N LYS A 316 5.09 -22.03 -5.24
CA LYS A 316 4.88 -21.56 -3.87
C LYS A 316 4.65 -20.06 -3.81
N THR A 317 5.21 -19.31 -4.74
CA THR A 317 5.14 -17.86 -4.77
C THR A 317 4.58 -17.37 -6.09
N ILE A 318 3.43 -16.74 -6.05
CA ILE A 318 2.74 -16.14 -7.19
C ILE A 318 2.90 -14.63 -7.11
N LEU A 319 3.51 -14.03 -8.11
CA LEU A 319 3.67 -12.59 -8.24
C LEU A 319 2.60 -12.02 -9.17
N VAL A 320 1.86 -11.02 -8.70
CA VAL A 320 0.88 -10.30 -9.51
C VAL A 320 1.45 -8.94 -9.92
N LEU A 321 1.58 -8.72 -11.21
CA LEU A 321 1.94 -7.46 -11.85
C LEU A 321 0.72 -6.94 -12.60
N ALA A 322 0.14 -5.84 -12.12
CA ALA A 322 -1.14 -5.37 -12.63
C ALA A 322 -1.37 -3.89 -12.35
N ASP A 323 -2.55 -3.41 -12.72
CA ASP A 323 -3.02 -2.04 -12.50
C ASP A 323 -3.94 -1.92 -11.25
N SER A 324 -4.78 -0.88 -11.22
CA SER A 324 -5.71 -0.61 -10.12
C SER A 324 -6.72 -1.72 -9.83
N ILE A 325 -7.03 -2.56 -10.79
CA ILE A 325 -7.97 -3.69 -10.61
C ILE A 325 -7.48 -4.65 -9.51
N TRP A 326 -6.16 -4.78 -9.35
CA TRP A 326 -5.53 -5.61 -8.34
C TRP A 326 -4.95 -4.80 -7.17
N ASP A 327 -4.72 -3.49 -7.34
CA ASP A 327 -4.07 -2.64 -6.33
C ASP A 327 -5.03 -2.08 -5.29
N LEU A 328 -6.27 -1.76 -5.69
CA LEU A 328 -7.24 -1.16 -4.78
C LEU A 328 -7.71 -2.16 -3.70
N ASP A 329 -8.19 -1.60 -2.58
CA ASP A 329 -8.76 -2.36 -1.45
C ASP A 329 -7.89 -3.50 -0.94
N ARG A 330 -6.63 -3.23 -0.75
CA ARG A 330 -5.72 -4.20 -0.15
C ARG A 330 -6.24 -4.71 1.19
N GLY A 331 -6.21 -6.02 1.33
CA GLY A 331 -6.80 -6.77 2.44
C GLY A 331 -8.11 -7.47 2.06
N THR A 332 -8.73 -7.11 0.92
CA THR A 332 -9.97 -7.77 0.44
C THR A 332 -10.02 -7.92 -1.08
N ASN A 333 -9.01 -7.45 -1.82
CA ASN A 333 -8.97 -7.53 -3.27
C ASN A 333 -8.73 -8.97 -3.79
N ALA A 334 -8.70 -9.11 -5.10
CA ALA A 334 -8.57 -10.43 -5.73
C ALA A 334 -7.29 -11.17 -5.32
N ALA A 335 -6.15 -10.47 -5.18
CA ALA A 335 -4.90 -11.08 -4.74
C ALA A 335 -4.98 -11.58 -3.29
N ASP A 336 -5.57 -10.78 -2.39
CA ASP A 336 -5.76 -11.15 -0.99
C ASP A 336 -6.69 -12.37 -0.88
N ARG A 337 -7.76 -12.41 -1.68
CA ARG A 337 -8.68 -13.55 -1.73
C ARG A 337 -8.00 -14.80 -2.28
N MET A 338 -7.25 -14.68 -3.36
CA MET A 338 -6.46 -15.80 -3.87
C MET A 338 -5.47 -16.31 -2.82
N ASN A 339 -4.74 -15.41 -2.17
CA ASN A 339 -3.79 -15.78 -1.11
C ASN A 339 -4.48 -16.56 0.01
N PHE A 340 -5.61 -16.05 0.50
CA PHE A 340 -6.39 -16.70 1.55
C PHE A 340 -6.87 -18.10 1.15
N PHE A 341 -7.54 -18.23 0.01
CA PHE A 341 -8.13 -19.51 -0.41
C PHE A 341 -7.06 -20.54 -0.80
N LEU A 342 -5.97 -20.11 -1.44
CA LEU A 342 -4.85 -20.99 -1.76
C LEU A 342 -4.15 -21.49 -0.49
N GLN A 343 -3.92 -20.63 0.49
CA GLN A 343 -3.38 -21.05 1.78
C GLN A 343 -4.31 -21.99 2.54
N LYS A 344 -5.62 -21.76 2.47
CA LYS A 344 -6.63 -22.64 3.07
C LYS A 344 -6.70 -24.00 2.39
N ALA A 345 -6.48 -24.07 1.09
CA ALA A 345 -6.50 -25.30 0.29
C ALA A 345 -5.20 -26.10 0.35
N HIS A 346 -4.04 -25.43 0.38
CA HIS A 346 -2.71 -26.03 0.16
C HIS A 346 -1.71 -25.76 1.28
N GLY A 347 -2.10 -25.01 2.31
CA GLY A 347 -1.23 -24.65 3.45
C GLY A 347 -0.50 -23.31 3.24
N LYS A 348 0.07 -22.79 4.33
CA LYS A 348 0.66 -21.45 4.42
C LYS A 348 1.96 -21.27 3.59
N ASN A 349 2.46 -22.31 2.96
CA ASN A 349 3.65 -22.22 2.12
C ASN A 349 3.39 -21.55 0.76
N ILE A 350 2.11 -21.39 0.36
CA ILE A 350 1.75 -20.67 -0.84
C ILE A 350 1.54 -19.20 -0.50
N ARG A 351 2.14 -18.32 -1.30
CA ARG A 351 2.01 -16.86 -1.17
C ARG A 351 1.61 -16.23 -2.48
N VAL A 352 0.63 -15.33 -2.44
CA VAL A 352 0.32 -14.40 -3.53
C VAL A 352 0.86 -13.02 -3.16
N ILE A 353 1.80 -12.53 -3.94
CA ILE A 353 2.46 -11.24 -3.73
C ILE A 353 1.93 -10.24 -4.73
N ASN A 354 1.25 -9.22 -4.24
CA ASN A 354 0.60 -8.23 -5.07
C ASN A 354 1.50 -7.00 -5.27
N TYR A 355 2.09 -6.86 -6.46
CA TYR A 355 2.88 -5.70 -6.90
C TYR A 355 2.14 -4.83 -7.92
N ALA A 356 0.82 -4.96 -7.99
CA ALA A 356 0.00 -4.07 -8.81
C ALA A 356 0.17 -2.60 -8.41
N VAL A 357 0.04 -1.71 -9.38
CA VAL A 357 0.19 -0.26 -9.19
C VAL A 357 -0.99 0.45 -9.85
N HIS A 358 -1.72 1.21 -9.05
CA HIS A 358 -2.85 2.01 -9.55
C HIS A 358 -2.45 2.90 -10.74
N GLY A 359 -3.28 2.91 -11.79
CA GLY A 359 -3.03 3.69 -13.00
C GLY A 359 -1.91 3.16 -13.89
N ASP A 360 -1.46 1.92 -13.66
CA ASP A 360 -0.36 1.34 -14.42
C ASP A 360 -0.73 0.97 -15.85
N ARG A 361 0.28 0.98 -16.71
CA ARG A 361 0.22 0.64 -18.13
C ARG A 361 1.47 -0.13 -18.51
N ILE A 362 1.42 -0.77 -19.66
CA ILE A 362 2.54 -1.57 -20.12
C ILE A 362 3.84 -0.78 -20.27
N ASP A 363 3.78 0.46 -20.77
CA ASP A 363 4.96 1.31 -20.92
C ASP A 363 5.63 1.61 -19.56
N ARG A 364 4.83 1.97 -18.55
CA ARG A 364 5.32 2.27 -17.20
C ARG A 364 5.85 1.03 -16.49
N MET A 365 5.17 -0.09 -16.63
CA MET A 365 5.62 -1.36 -16.04
C MET A 365 6.94 -1.79 -16.65
N THR A 366 7.08 -1.73 -17.97
CA THR A 366 8.32 -2.06 -18.67
C THR A 366 9.47 -1.16 -18.22
N ASP A 367 9.26 0.16 -18.17
CA ASP A 367 10.29 1.13 -17.73
C ASP A 367 10.80 0.81 -16.31
N ARG A 368 9.93 0.34 -15.40
CA ARG A 368 10.34 -0.06 -14.05
C ARG A 368 11.19 -1.32 -14.01
N PHE A 369 10.97 -2.26 -14.94
CA PHE A 369 11.76 -3.49 -15.01
C PHE A 369 13.06 -3.34 -15.78
N THR A 370 13.15 -2.38 -16.70
CA THR A 370 14.35 -2.12 -17.50
C THR A 370 15.25 -1.02 -16.91
N ASP A 371 15.01 -0.63 -15.64
CA ASP A 371 15.72 0.42 -14.90
C ASP A 371 15.68 1.82 -15.57
N ASN A 372 14.76 2.04 -16.49
CA ASN A 372 14.51 3.36 -17.06
C ASN A 372 13.70 4.24 -16.08
N LEU A 373 14.13 4.20 -14.81
CA LEU A 373 13.45 4.81 -13.66
C LEU A 373 13.41 6.35 -13.71
N ALA A 374 14.20 6.98 -14.59
CA ALA A 374 14.13 8.43 -14.81
C ALA A 374 12.75 8.88 -15.30
N LYS A 375 11.97 7.99 -15.91
CA LYS A 375 10.65 8.28 -16.49
C LYS A 375 9.47 7.87 -15.61
N VAL A 376 9.64 7.02 -14.61
CA VAL A 376 8.51 6.43 -13.86
C VAL A 376 8.79 6.39 -12.36
N GLU A 377 8.41 7.44 -11.66
CA GLU A 377 8.52 7.48 -10.19
C GLU A 377 7.37 6.76 -9.49
N HIS A 378 6.20 6.69 -10.15
CA HIS A 378 5.01 6.03 -9.61
C HIS A 378 5.25 4.53 -9.41
N GLY A 379 5.06 4.03 -8.19
CA GLY A 379 5.29 2.62 -7.86
C GLY A 379 6.75 2.19 -7.70
N LYS A 380 7.72 3.10 -7.88
CA LYS A 380 9.17 2.83 -7.78
C LYS A 380 9.56 2.09 -6.50
N LEU A 381 9.00 2.48 -5.36
CA LEU A 381 9.33 1.86 -4.06
C LEU A 381 8.85 0.41 -3.98
N ARG A 382 7.68 0.09 -4.52
CA ARG A 382 7.20 -1.30 -4.59
C ARG A 382 8.15 -2.16 -5.43
N TYR A 383 8.55 -1.67 -6.58
CA TYR A 383 9.46 -2.38 -7.46
C TYR A 383 10.88 -2.52 -6.92
N LYS A 384 11.34 -1.59 -6.06
CA LYS A 384 12.59 -1.78 -5.31
C LYS A 384 12.52 -2.98 -4.37
N ALA A 385 11.39 -3.19 -3.70
CA ALA A 385 11.19 -4.34 -2.82
C ALA A 385 11.15 -5.68 -3.57
N LEU A 386 10.75 -5.67 -4.86
CA LEU A 386 10.77 -6.84 -5.75
C LEU A 386 12.15 -7.47 -5.96
N LYS A 387 13.23 -6.75 -5.67
CA LYS A 387 14.60 -7.29 -5.82
C LYS A 387 14.84 -8.53 -4.97
N ASN A 388 14.10 -8.68 -3.87
CA ASN A 388 14.25 -9.79 -2.92
C ASN A 388 13.25 -10.94 -3.16
N GLU A 389 12.31 -10.77 -4.07
CA GLU A 389 11.32 -11.80 -4.36
C GLU A 389 11.83 -12.82 -5.38
N LYS A 390 11.43 -14.06 -5.18
CA LYS A 390 11.72 -15.18 -6.08
C LYS A 390 10.39 -15.84 -6.45
N PRO A 391 9.64 -15.28 -7.40
CA PRO A 391 8.37 -15.87 -7.80
C PRO A 391 8.58 -17.15 -8.60
N ASP A 392 7.70 -18.12 -8.39
CA ASP A 392 7.62 -19.32 -9.24
C ASP A 392 6.67 -19.09 -10.42
N LEU A 393 5.65 -18.26 -10.19
CA LEU A 393 4.67 -17.86 -11.19
C LEU A 393 4.50 -16.34 -11.21
N ILE A 394 4.52 -15.74 -12.39
CA ILE A 394 4.26 -14.32 -12.61
C ILE A 394 2.98 -14.18 -13.43
N MET A 395 1.99 -13.49 -12.88
CA MET A 395 0.74 -13.15 -13.55
C MET A 395 0.77 -11.68 -13.96
N ILE A 396 0.46 -11.37 -15.21
CA ILE A 396 0.45 -10.01 -15.74
C ILE A 396 -0.94 -9.67 -16.25
N MET A 397 -1.59 -8.66 -15.67
CA MET A 397 -2.89 -8.16 -16.08
C MET A 397 -2.87 -6.65 -16.22
N LEU A 398 -2.89 -6.16 -17.44
CA LEU A 398 -2.99 -4.75 -17.81
C LEU A 398 -4.05 -4.58 -18.89
N GLY A 399 -4.35 -3.36 -19.27
CA GLY A 399 -5.21 -3.06 -20.39
C GLY A 399 -6.27 -2.00 -20.14
N HIS A 400 -6.75 -1.83 -18.91
CA HIS A 400 -7.77 -0.82 -18.61
C HIS A 400 -7.23 0.59 -18.86
N ASN A 401 -6.04 0.91 -18.36
CA ASN A 401 -5.40 2.20 -18.59
C ASN A 401 -4.76 2.32 -19.97
N ASP A 402 -4.33 1.20 -20.56
CA ASP A 402 -3.73 1.15 -21.90
C ASP A 402 -4.77 1.48 -22.96
N THR A 403 -5.98 0.91 -22.83
CA THR A 403 -7.10 1.11 -23.77
C THR A 403 -7.91 2.36 -23.50
N ALA A 404 -7.68 3.04 -22.37
CA ALA A 404 -8.36 4.29 -22.04
C ALA A 404 -8.12 5.33 -23.15
N ALA A 405 -9.21 5.95 -23.59
CA ALA A 405 -9.20 7.07 -24.52
C ALA A 405 -9.57 8.37 -23.79
N ASN A 406 -9.17 9.52 -24.31
CA ASN A 406 -9.44 10.78 -23.63
C ASN A 406 -10.14 11.81 -24.52
N SER A 407 -10.72 12.85 -23.89
CA SER A 407 -11.51 13.85 -24.59
C SER A 407 -10.73 14.81 -25.46
N ARG A 408 -9.39 14.84 -25.39
CA ARG A 408 -8.55 15.75 -26.20
C ARG A 408 -8.55 15.38 -27.69
N ASP A 409 -8.67 14.09 -27.97
CA ASP A 409 -8.77 13.53 -29.33
C ASP A 409 -10.18 12.97 -29.63
N ASN A 410 -11.17 13.44 -28.88
CA ASN A 410 -12.54 12.96 -28.93
C ASN A 410 -12.66 11.44 -28.73
N PHE A 411 -11.82 10.88 -27.87
CA PHE A 411 -11.73 9.44 -27.57
C PHE A 411 -11.36 8.55 -28.77
N ALA A 412 -10.71 9.11 -29.78
CA ALA A 412 -10.39 8.39 -31.02
C ALA A 412 -9.33 7.31 -30.80
N LYS A 413 -8.30 7.59 -30.01
CA LYS A 413 -7.14 6.71 -29.84
C LYS A 413 -7.04 6.15 -28.43
N PRO A 414 -6.58 4.89 -28.27
CA PRO A 414 -6.19 4.37 -26.97
C PRO A 414 -4.92 5.08 -26.47
N THR A 415 -4.69 5.07 -25.17
CA THR A 415 -3.46 5.60 -24.56
C THR A 415 -2.22 4.85 -25.06
N ILE A 416 -2.33 3.53 -25.23
CA ILE A 416 -1.28 2.67 -25.78
C ILE A 416 -1.81 2.02 -27.06
N THR A 417 -1.13 2.24 -28.18
CA THR A 417 -1.50 1.59 -29.45
C THR A 417 -1.06 0.12 -29.48
N PRO A 418 -1.68 -0.74 -30.31
CA PRO A 418 -1.29 -2.15 -30.43
C PRO A 418 0.19 -2.36 -30.77
N SER A 419 0.79 -1.50 -31.60
CA SER A 419 2.22 -1.59 -31.93
C SER A 419 3.13 -1.29 -30.73
N VAL A 420 2.80 -0.27 -29.94
CA VAL A 420 3.51 0.05 -28.69
C VAL A 420 3.29 -1.07 -27.68
N GLN A 421 2.07 -1.59 -27.56
CA GLN A 421 1.76 -2.74 -26.69
C GLN A 421 2.67 -3.93 -27.02
N LEU A 422 2.74 -4.34 -28.27
CA LEU A 422 3.56 -5.46 -28.73
C LEU A 422 5.04 -5.28 -28.36
N ALA A 423 5.60 -4.09 -28.69
CA ALA A 423 7.00 -3.78 -28.41
C ALA A 423 7.31 -3.83 -26.91
N ARG A 424 6.47 -3.18 -26.10
CA ARG A 424 6.70 -3.05 -24.65
C ARG A 424 6.48 -4.37 -23.89
N TYR A 425 5.52 -5.20 -24.31
CA TYR A 425 5.38 -6.53 -23.71
C TYR A 425 6.59 -7.42 -24.03
N ASN A 426 7.11 -7.41 -25.25
CA ASN A 426 8.29 -8.20 -25.59
C ASN A 426 9.51 -7.75 -24.79
N GLU A 427 9.70 -6.44 -24.58
CA GLU A 427 10.75 -5.88 -23.75
C GLU A 427 10.57 -6.30 -22.27
N LEU A 428 9.35 -6.20 -21.72
CA LEU A 428 9.03 -6.64 -20.36
C LEU A 428 9.28 -8.13 -20.17
N LEU A 429 8.83 -8.97 -21.10
CA LEU A 429 9.01 -10.42 -21.02
C LEU A 429 10.48 -10.81 -21.07
N ALA A 430 11.29 -10.14 -21.89
CA ALA A 430 12.75 -10.33 -21.91
C ALA A 430 13.38 -9.96 -20.56
N ALA A 431 13.01 -8.82 -20.00
CA ALA A 431 13.50 -8.37 -18.68
C ALA A 431 13.10 -9.33 -17.54
N LEU A 432 11.84 -9.81 -17.56
CA LEU A 432 11.35 -10.76 -16.57
C LEU A 432 12.07 -12.11 -16.67
N ARG A 433 12.28 -12.64 -17.87
CA ARG A 433 13.02 -13.88 -18.09
C ARG A 433 14.48 -13.78 -17.66
N ALA A 434 15.12 -12.64 -17.92
CA ALA A 434 16.48 -12.39 -17.46
C ALA A 434 16.57 -12.34 -15.94
N LYS A 435 15.60 -11.73 -15.29
CA LYS A 435 15.57 -11.55 -13.84
C LYS A 435 15.08 -12.79 -13.07
N TYR A 436 14.12 -13.51 -13.64
CA TYR A 436 13.45 -14.66 -13.03
C TYR A 436 13.42 -15.85 -14.01
N PRO A 437 14.58 -16.43 -14.35
CA PRO A 437 14.68 -17.42 -15.44
C PRO A 437 13.90 -18.70 -15.17
N GLN A 438 13.57 -19.01 -13.91
CA GLN A 438 12.82 -20.21 -13.54
C GLN A 438 11.31 -19.93 -13.36
N SER A 439 10.88 -18.67 -13.42
CA SER A 439 9.48 -18.32 -13.23
C SER A 439 8.65 -18.62 -14.48
N LYS A 440 7.50 -19.22 -14.28
CA LYS A 440 6.46 -19.29 -15.29
C LYS A 440 5.78 -17.93 -15.42
N ILE A 441 5.37 -17.57 -16.63
CA ILE A 441 4.68 -16.30 -16.89
C ILE A 441 3.33 -16.62 -17.51
N VAL A 442 2.28 -15.95 -17.04
CA VAL A 442 0.91 -16.08 -17.54
C VAL A 442 0.37 -14.67 -17.82
N LEU A 443 -0.27 -14.51 -18.98
CA LEU A 443 -0.88 -13.25 -19.37
C LEU A 443 -2.41 -13.32 -19.19
N LEU A 444 -2.98 -12.29 -18.57
CA LEU A 444 -4.41 -12.16 -18.32
C LEU A 444 -4.98 -11.00 -19.14
N SER A 445 -6.13 -11.22 -19.78
CA SER A 445 -6.85 -10.13 -20.44
C SER A 445 -7.41 -9.13 -19.44
N PRO A 446 -7.64 -7.85 -19.83
CA PRO A 446 -8.45 -6.93 -19.03
C PRO A 446 -9.88 -7.47 -18.90
N LEU A 447 -10.62 -6.92 -17.92
CA LEU A 447 -12.03 -7.22 -17.70
C LEU A 447 -12.92 -6.44 -18.70
N SER A 448 -14.13 -6.97 -18.96
CA SER A 448 -15.22 -6.18 -19.54
C SER A 448 -15.87 -5.36 -18.43
N VAL A 449 -15.77 -4.06 -18.54
CA VAL A 449 -16.31 -3.08 -17.57
C VAL A 449 -17.77 -2.73 -17.86
N ASN A 450 -18.43 -1.96 -16.98
CA ASN A 450 -19.77 -1.46 -17.23
C ASN A 450 -19.72 -0.23 -18.14
N TYR A 451 -19.57 -0.47 -19.45
CA TYR A 451 -19.31 0.57 -20.44
C TYR A 451 -20.44 1.58 -20.59
N GLU A 452 -21.70 1.16 -20.52
CA GLU A 452 -22.85 2.08 -20.60
C GLU A 452 -22.82 3.15 -19.51
N ASN A 453 -22.54 2.75 -18.28
CA ASN A 453 -22.41 3.68 -17.17
C ASN A 453 -21.18 4.58 -17.33
N ILE A 454 -20.10 4.09 -17.92
CA ILE A 454 -18.93 4.93 -18.22
C ILE A 454 -19.28 6.02 -19.20
N ILE A 455 -20.06 5.72 -20.26
CA ILE A 455 -20.54 6.73 -21.21
C ILE A 455 -21.37 7.79 -20.50
N LYS A 456 -22.38 7.39 -19.70
CA LYS A 456 -23.22 8.33 -18.91
C LYS A 456 -22.38 9.25 -18.02
N ARG A 457 -21.35 8.69 -17.38
CA ARG A 457 -20.43 9.48 -16.54
C ARG A 457 -19.57 10.45 -17.36
N CYS A 458 -19.06 10.03 -18.52
CA CYS A 458 -18.32 10.93 -19.42
C CYS A 458 -19.18 12.11 -19.87
N GLU A 459 -20.44 11.87 -20.18
CA GLU A 459 -21.41 12.92 -20.54
C GLU A 459 -21.66 13.87 -19.36
N ALA A 460 -21.89 13.33 -18.15
CA ALA A 460 -22.07 14.13 -16.94
C ALA A 460 -20.84 14.99 -16.64
N GLN A 461 -19.64 14.44 -16.76
CA GLN A 461 -18.38 15.17 -16.59
C GLN A 461 -18.22 16.28 -17.65
N ARG A 462 -18.61 16.02 -18.91
CA ARG A 462 -18.60 17.03 -19.99
C ARG A 462 -19.56 18.17 -19.68
N LYS A 463 -20.78 17.84 -19.25
CA LYS A 463 -21.79 18.85 -18.82
C LYS A 463 -21.32 19.67 -17.63
N ALA A 464 -20.55 19.06 -16.72
CA ALA A 464 -19.95 19.75 -15.57
C ALA A 464 -18.67 20.54 -15.93
N GLY A 465 -18.28 20.63 -17.19
CA GLY A 465 -17.13 21.42 -17.66
C GLY A 465 -15.77 20.79 -17.37
N ALA A 466 -15.68 19.47 -17.22
CA ALA A 466 -14.41 18.80 -16.99
C ALA A 466 -13.47 18.99 -18.17
N LYS A 467 -12.24 19.49 -17.90
CA LYS A 467 -11.22 19.80 -18.94
C LYS A 467 -10.62 18.53 -19.59
N LEU A 468 -10.62 17.42 -18.87
CA LEU A 468 -10.09 16.15 -19.36
C LEU A 468 -10.97 15.02 -18.83
N ILE A 469 -11.44 14.20 -19.73
CA ILE A 469 -12.30 13.06 -19.45
C ILE A 469 -11.64 11.83 -20.03
N PHE A 470 -11.58 10.73 -19.26
CA PHE A 470 -11.12 9.43 -19.71
C PHE A 470 -12.29 8.48 -19.86
N ARG A 471 -12.31 7.75 -20.97
CA ARG A 471 -13.29 6.71 -21.29
C ARG A 471 -12.59 5.35 -21.35
N TYR A 472 -13.04 4.44 -20.54
CA TYR A 472 -12.52 3.09 -20.38
C TYR A 472 -13.48 2.09 -21.03
N GLY A 473 -12.97 0.91 -21.41
CA GLY A 473 -13.81 -0.22 -21.79
C GLY A 473 -14.47 -0.16 -23.17
N ASP A 474 -14.00 0.72 -24.05
CA ASP A 474 -14.43 0.74 -25.45
C ASP A 474 -14.14 -0.61 -26.11
N ALA A 475 -15.16 -1.27 -26.66
CA ALA A 475 -15.08 -2.65 -27.10
C ALA A 475 -14.04 -2.87 -28.20
N ASP A 476 -13.93 -1.94 -29.15
CA ASP A 476 -12.96 -2.04 -30.27
C ASP A 476 -11.52 -1.91 -29.74
N LYS A 477 -11.28 -0.94 -28.85
CA LYS A 477 -9.96 -0.72 -28.28
C LYS A 477 -9.52 -1.88 -27.37
N VAL A 478 -10.44 -2.37 -26.53
CA VAL A 478 -10.20 -3.54 -25.68
C VAL A 478 -10.03 -4.81 -26.54
N GLY A 479 -10.83 -4.95 -27.60
CA GLY A 479 -10.71 -6.05 -28.56
C GLY A 479 -9.35 -6.08 -29.23
N ALA A 480 -8.89 -4.95 -29.76
CA ALA A 480 -7.56 -4.82 -30.39
C ALA A 480 -6.43 -5.12 -29.38
N PHE A 481 -6.55 -4.63 -28.14
CA PHE A 481 -5.60 -4.93 -27.07
C PHE A 481 -5.53 -6.42 -26.76
N ARG A 482 -6.68 -7.08 -26.63
CA ARG A 482 -6.78 -8.54 -26.36
C ARG A 482 -6.18 -9.36 -27.50
N GLN A 483 -6.49 -9.03 -28.76
CA GLN A 483 -5.91 -9.70 -29.93
C GLN A 483 -4.38 -9.61 -29.95
N THR A 484 -3.85 -8.41 -29.68
CA THR A 484 -2.40 -8.20 -29.56
C THR A 484 -1.82 -9.02 -28.40
N LEU A 485 -2.49 -9.07 -27.24
CA LEU A 485 -2.03 -9.83 -26.09
C LEU A 485 -2.05 -11.35 -26.34
N GLN A 486 -3.07 -11.86 -27.05
CA GLN A 486 -3.15 -13.25 -27.49
C GLN A 486 -2.00 -13.61 -28.44
N LYS A 487 -1.70 -12.72 -29.40
CA LYS A 487 -0.55 -12.89 -30.29
C LYS A 487 0.75 -12.93 -29.50
N ILE A 488 0.95 -12.02 -28.54
CA ILE A 488 2.15 -12.02 -27.67
C ILE A 488 2.26 -13.34 -26.90
N ALA A 489 1.17 -13.81 -26.33
CA ALA A 489 1.13 -15.08 -25.60
C ALA A 489 1.51 -16.26 -26.52
N SER A 490 0.92 -16.33 -27.70
CA SER A 490 1.21 -17.37 -28.70
C SER A 490 2.67 -17.34 -29.16
N ASP A 491 3.18 -16.18 -29.58
CA ASP A 491 4.56 -16.01 -30.06
C ASP A 491 5.59 -16.39 -28.99
N ASN A 492 5.26 -16.15 -27.72
CA ASN A 492 6.13 -16.43 -26.57
C ASN A 492 5.85 -17.78 -25.88
N LYS A 493 4.89 -18.57 -26.39
CA LYS A 493 4.43 -19.85 -25.83
C LYS A 493 4.01 -19.72 -24.35
N LEU A 494 3.27 -18.65 -24.03
CA LEU A 494 2.77 -18.36 -22.68
C LEU A 494 1.28 -18.71 -22.59
N PRO A 495 0.80 -19.19 -21.43
CA PRO A 495 -0.63 -19.28 -21.16
C PRO A 495 -1.29 -17.89 -21.24
N TYR A 496 -2.46 -17.85 -21.85
CA TYR A 496 -3.34 -16.69 -21.89
C TYR A 496 -4.65 -17.03 -21.18
N LEU A 497 -4.99 -16.25 -20.16
CA LEU A 497 -6.23 -16.41 -19.41
C LEU A 497 -7.23 -15.31 -19.83
N ASP A 498 -8.39 -15.72 -20.28
CA ASP A 498 -9.45 -14.81 -20.71
C ASP A 498 -10.32 -14.37 -19.52
N MET A 499 -10.02 -13.21 -18.95
CA MET A 499 -10.83 -12.59 -17.90
C MET A 499 -11.93 -11.68 -18.46
N TYR A 500 -11.86 -11.36 -19.76
CA TYR A 500 -12.87 -10.51 -20.40
C TYR A 500 -14.20 -11.24 -20.55
N THR A 501 -14.18 -12.42 -21.15
CA THR A 501 -15.40 -13.17 -21.49
C THR A 501 -16.28 -13.48 -20.26
N PRO A 502 -15.75 -13.96 -19.12
CA PRO A 502 -16.57 -14.15 -17.93
C PRO A 502 -17.23 -12.85 -17.42
N THR A 503 -16.52 -11.73 -17.49
CA THR A 503 -17.03 -10.43 -17.02
C THR A 503 -17.95 -9.76 -18.04
N ASP A 504 -17.82 -10.10 -19.32
CA ASP A 504 -18.71 -9.59 -20.36
C ASP A 504 -20.11 -10.20 -20.28
N LYS A 505 -20.18 -11.46 -19.91
CA LYS A 505 -21.44 -12.21 -19.73
C LYS A 505 -22.25 -11.82 -18.49
N LEU A 506 -21.74 -10.96 -17.63
CA LEU A 506 -22.45 -10.51 -16.43
C LEU A 506 -23.67 -9.66 -16.83
N THR A 507 -24.85 -10.09 -16.42
CA THR A 507 -26.12 -9.38 -16.67
C THR A 507 -26.30 -8.21 -15.71
N ASP A 508 -25.75 -8.28 -14.49
CA ASP A 508 -25.80 -7.23 -13.47
C ASP A 508 -24.37 -6.75 -13.14
N LYS A 509 -23.79 -6.01 -14.07
CA LYS A 509 -22.44 -5.44 -13.87
C LYS A 509 -22.36 -4.46 -12.70
N ALA A 510 -23.47 -3.82 -12.33
CA ALA A 510 -23.49 -2.86 -11.21
C ALA A 510 -23.14 -3.53 -9.85
N THR A 511 -23.47 -4.80 -9.69
CA THR A 511 -23.11 -5.58 -8.49
C THR A 511 -21.61 -5.85 -8.38
N TYR A 512 -20.92 -6.03 -9.51
CA TYR A 512 -19.52 -6.44 -9.56
C TYR A 512 -18.54 -5.28 -9.73
N PHE A 513 -19.04 -4.14 -10.16
CA PHE A 513 -18.25 -2.92 -10.33
C PHE A 513 -18.71 -1.82 -9.39
N ARG A 514 -17.79 -0.95 -8.99
CA ARG A 514 -18.09 0.26 -8.22
C ARG A 514 -18.85 1.27 -9.05
N VAL A 515 -19.29 2.33 -8.41
CA VAL A 515 -19.99 3.47 -9.06
C VAL A 515 -19.17 4.09 -10.20
N ASP A 516 -17.84 3.94 -10.21
CA ASP A 516 -17.01 4.38 -11.32
C ASP A 516 -17.07 3.44 -12.52
N SER A 517 -17.65 2.27 -12.36
CA SER A 517 -17.92 1.28 -13.41
C SER A 517 -16.68 0.65 -14.04
N VAL A 518 -15.50 0.92 -13.50
CA VAL A 518 -14.19 0.37 -13.90
C VAL A 518 -13.64 -0.53 -12.80
N HIS A 519 -13.62 -0.05 -11.56
CA HIS A 519 -13.04 -0.78 -10.44
C HIS A 519 -14.05 -1.76 -9.83
N LEU A 520 -13.51 -2.86 -9.33
CA LEU A 520 -14.31 -3.93 -8.77
C LEU A 520 -14.89 -3.58 -7.40
N SER A 521 -16.12 -4.03 -7.16
CA SER A 521 -16.74 -4.10 -5.84
C SER A 521 -16.16 -5.29 -5.04
N PRO A 522 -16.49 -5.44 -3.76
CA PRO A 522 -16.13 -6.65 -3.02
C PRO A 522 -16.56 -7.96 -3.69
N ARG A 523 -17.76 -8.00 -4.32
CA ARG A 523 -18.19 -9.17 -5.11
C ARG A 523 -17.36 -9.36 -6.38
N GLY A 524 -17.01 -8.27 -7.05
CA GLY A 524 -16.15 -8.32 -8.24
C GLY A 524 -14.76 -8.87 -7.94
N PHE A 525 -14.20 -8.57 -6.80
CA PHE A 525 -12.92 -9.16 -6.38
C PHE A 525 -13.04 -10.69 -6.16
N GLY A 526 -14.17 -11.17 -5.62
CA GLY A 526 -14.44 -12.60 -5.50
C GLY A 526 -14.51 -13.29 -6.84
N LEU A 527 -15.29 -12.72 -7.76
CA LEU A 527 -15.43 -13.21 -9.12
C LEU A 527 -14.07 -13.31 -9.83
N LEU A 528 -13.25 -12.25 -9.77
CA LEU A 528 -11.94 -12.24 -10.41
C LEU A 528 -11.01 -13.29 -9.81
N ALA A 529 -10.92 -13.37 -8.48
CA ALA A 529 -10.07 -14.35 -7.80
C ALA A 529 -10.46 -15.79 -8.17
N GLU A 530 -11.75 -16.08 -8.16
CA GLU A 530 -12.27 -17.39 -8.52
C GLU A 530 -12.02 -17.73 -10.00
N ALA A 531 -12.33 -16.82 -10.91
CA ALA A 531 -12.11 -17.01 -12.34
C ALA A 531 -10.63 -17.26 -12.67
N VAL A 532 -9.72 -16.49 -12.04
CA VAL A 532 -8.29 -16.71 -12.24
C VAL A 532 -7.85 -18.07 -11.72
N MET A 533 -8.31 -18.50 -10.54
CA MET A 533 -7.98 -19.82 -10.01
C MET A 533 -8.53 -20.96 -10.92
N GLN A 534 -9.75 -20.80 -11.44
CA GLN A 534 -10.35 -21.77 -12.38
C GLN A 534 -9.57 -21.85 -13.71
N GLU A 535 -9.16 -20.71 -14.25
CA GLU A 535 -8.39 -20.70 -15.50
C GLU A 535 -6.96 -21.23 -15.30
N LEU A 536 -6.31 -20.88 -14.18
CA LEU A 536 -5.00 -21.45 -13.84
C LEU A 536 -5.07 -22.97 -13.67
N ALA A 537 -6.18 -23.52 -13.15
CA ALA A 537 -6.35 -24.97 -13.01
C ALA A 537 -6.38 -25.73 -14.35
N LYS A 538 -6.63 -25.04 -15.46
CA LYS A 538 -6.57 -25.61 -16.82
C LYS A 538 -5.15 -25.64 -17.39
N CYS A 539 -4.21 -24.96 -16.76
CA CYS A 539 -2.81 -24.92 -17.18
C CYS A 539 -2.08 -26.17 -16.63
N ASN A 540 -1.70 -27.09 -17.51
CA ASN A 540 -1.21 -28.44 -17.16
C ASN A 540 0.14 -28.46 -16.42
N ASP A 541 0.88 -27.36 -16.34
CA ASP A 541 2.27 -27.33 -15.86
C ASP A 541 2.58 -26.27 -14.79
N LEU A 542 1.61 -25.95 -13.95
CA LEU A 542 1.83 -25.01 -12.82
C LEU A 542 2.53 -25.64 -11.62
#